data_3cfb7386f246e8be50eaf6feab83ee61
#
_entry.id   3cfb7386f246e8be50eaf6feab83ee61
#
_cell.length_a   1.000
_cell.length_b   1.000
_cell.length_c   1.000
_cell.angle_alpha   90.00
_cell.angle_beta   90.00
_cell.angle_gamma   90.00
#
_symmetry.space_group_name_H-M   'P 1'
#
loop_
_entity.id
_entity.type
_entity.pdbx_description
1 polymer ?
#
loop_
_entity_poly.entity_id
_entity_poly.type
_entity_poly.pdbx_seq_one_letter_code
_entity_poly.pdbx_strand_id
1 'polypeptide(L)'
;MLYTRQELTQKGFIDSHVAVQRYLHKYLNHRKEISKLKWHEKDFFFEHLQILKNDKGELGFDICSIPEAKEYLLYKLILIYASDNNTIDFNKKAFDYYGEITKNKKKQHQQIFARLLADWTNELKDGKGQYLMVIRPLYENKLKELCNLKTQKVIDSRTFTLRDIYMRATFYHVYYLVRKYFDEMKVKAESCVICGINFYADIYSYAHILTRHYYPKMNLGIGGSLNGDIPVLDVRNMPFSVLKLVERYAKKKTITTSTEYLLFIVDGEKYILWLKYGKIALLGNVTGMEIRSFYHCEEHQDLEKFKGKTEIEIDKHLSIVI
;
A
#
# COMPACT_ATOMS: atom_id res chain seq x y z
N MET A 1 17.13 3.79 -16.62
CA MET A 1 16.79 5.06 -15.91
C MET A 1 17.20 6.19 -16.82
N LEU A 2 16.26 7.06 -17.20
CA LEU A 2 16.57 8.17 -18.11
C LEU A 2 16.94 9.45 -17.36
N TYR A 3 16.37 9.68 -16.18
CA TYR A 3 16.62 10.88 -15.37
C TYR A 3 16.60 10.57 -13.87
N THR A 4 17.41 11.29 -13.11
CA THR A 4 17.33 11.33 -11.66
C THR A 4 16.15 12.21 -11.21
N ARG A 5 15.72 12.08 -9.95
CA ARG A 5 14.69 12.96 -9.39
C ARG A 5 15.10 14.44 -9.47
N GLN A 6 16.37 14.73 -9.22
CA GLN A 6 16.90 16.10 -9.25
C GLN A 6 16.86 16.68 -10.67
N GLU A 7 17.24 15.89 -11.69
CA GLU A 7 17.15 16.32 -13.08
C GLU A 7 15.71 16.58 -13.52
N LEU A 8 14.76 15.75 -13.09
CA LEU A 8 13.34 15.96 -13.41
C LEU A 8 12.76 17.23 -12.77
N THR A 9 13.18 17.59 -11.56
CA THR A 9 12.74 18.79 -10.89
C THR A 9 13.37 20.07 -11.44
N GLN A 10 14.55 19.97 -12.05
CA GLN A 10 15.27 21.10 -12.66
C GLN A 10 14.93 21.32 -14.12
N LYS A 11 14.24 20.38 -14.78
CA LYS A 11 13.89 20.51 -16.20
C LYS A 11 12.79 21.55 -16.41
N GLY A 12 13.02 22.43 -17.37
CA GLY A 12 12.01 23.36 -17.85
C GLY A 12 10.83 22.64 -18.51
N PHE A 13 9.71 23.34 -18.70
CA PHE A 13 8.49 22.78 -19.29
C PHE A 13 8.70 22.09 -20.66
N ILE A 14 9.52 22.67 -21.54
CA ILE A 14 9.81 22.14 -22.88
C ILE A 14 10.57 20.81 -22.77
N ASP A 15 11.61 20.75 -21.92
CA ASP A 15 12.39 19.52 -21.72
C ASP A 15 11.56 18.41 -21.09
N SER A 16 10.65 18.78 -20.20
CA SER A 16 9.70 17.86 -19.60
C SER A 16 8.76 17.27 -20.65
N HIS A 17 8.29 18.09 -21.59
CA HIS A 17 7.41 17.64 -22.68
C HIS A 17 8.11 16.67 -23.62
N VAL A 18 9.36 16.97 -24.01
CA VAL A 18 10.18 16.07 -24.84
C VAL A 18 10.45 14.74 -24.11
N ALA A 19 10.74 14.79 -22.81
CA ALA A 19 10.94 13.58 -22.02
C ALA A 19 9.67 12.72 -22.00
N VAL A 20 8.50 13.33 -21.80
CA VAL A 20 7.21 12.62 -21.85
C VAL A 20 6.94 11.99 -23.19
N GLN A 21 7.19 12.71 -24.28
CA GLN A 21 7.02 12.15 -25.62
C GLN A 21 7.92 10.94 -25.87
N ARG A 22 9.18 10.99 -25.42
CA ARG A 22 10.09 9.84 -25.49
C ARG A 22 9.58 8.65 -24.68
N TYR A 23 9.08 8.89 -23.47
CA TYR A 23 8.50 7.84 -22.65
C TYR A 23 7.22 7.27 -23.26
N LEU A 24 6.36 8.11 -23.82
CA LEU A 24 5.16 7.71 -24.54
C LEU A 24 5.47 6.79 -25.72
N HIS A 25 6.44 7.19 -26.55
CA HIS A 25 6.86 6.37 -27.67
C HIS A 25 7.38 5.01 -27.20
N LYS A 26 8.19 5.01 -26.15
CA LYS A 26 8.71 3.81 -25.52
C LYS A 26 7.58 2.95 -24.90
N TYR A 27 6.60 3.57 -24.27
CA TYR A 27 5.42 2.89 -23.73
C TYR A 27 4.59 2.20 -24.79
N LEU A 28 4.28 2.89 -25.87
CA LEU A 28 3.48 2.34 -26.97
C LEU A 28 4.18 1.14 -27.64
N ASN A 29 5.50 1.19 -27.74
CA ASN A 29 6.30 0.16 -28.39
C ASN A 29 6.78 -0.95 -27.43
N HIS A 30 6.96 -0.66 -26.14
CA HIS A 30 7.57 -1.57 -25.16
C HIS A 30 6.92 -1.49 -23.78
N ARG A 31 5.66 -1.90 -23.65
CA ARG A 31 4.91 -1.84 -22.38
C ARG A 31 5.64 -2.43 -21.15
N LYS A 32 6.47 -3.46 -21.36
CA LYS A 32 7.25 -4.10 -20.26
C LYS A 32 8.27 -3.19 -19.60
N GLU A 33 8.67 -2.09 -20.22
CA GLU A 33 9.70 -1.22 -19.66
C GLU A 33 9.16 -0.23 -18.63
N ILE A 34 7.87 0.10 -18.64
CA ILE A 34 7.26 1.01 -17.65
C ILE A 34 7.25 0.40 -16.26
N SER A 35 7.09 -0.92 -16.16
CA SER A 35 7.17 -1.62 -14.87
C SER A 35 8.52 -1.46 -14.19
N LYS A 36 9.58 -1.23 -14.95
CA LYS A 36 10.97 -1.04 -14.48
C LYS A 36 11.29 0.40 -14.06
N LEU A 37 10.40 1.36 -14.34
CA LEU A 37 10.59 2.74 -13.94
C LEU A 37 10.59 2.86 -12.41
N LYS A 38 11.48 3.68 -11.87
CA LYS A 38 11.43 4.07 -10.47
C LYS A 38 10.19 4.91 -10.19
N TRP A 39 9.82 4.98 -8.93
CA TRP A 39 8.60 5.67 -8.52
C TRP A 39 8.53 7.13 -9.01
N HIS A 40 9.59 7.90 -8.86
CA HIS A 40 9.65 9.30 -9.31
C HIS A 40 9.60 9.45 -10.84
N GLU A 41 10.10 8.46 -11.58
CA GLU A 41 10.00 8.44 -13.05
C GLU A 41 8.56 8.15 -13.50
N LYS A 42 7.86 7.23 -12.80
CA LYS A 42 6.42 6.97 -13.03
C LYS A 42 5.57 8.19 -12.70
N ASP A 43 5.88 8.86 -11.61
CA ASP A 43 5.20 10.07 -11.15
C ASP A 43 5.29 11.16 -12.22
N PHE A 44 6.48 11.46 -12.67
CA PHE A 44 6.72 12.41 -13.74
C PHE A 44 6.01 12.02 -15.04
N PHE A 45 6.12 10.78 -15.47
CA PHE A 45 5.54 10.27 -16.68
C PHE A 45 4.00 10.38 -16.69
N PHE A 46 3.35 9.85 -15.66
CA PHE A 46 1.89 9.84 -15.60
C PHE A 46 1.27 11.20 -15.37
N GLU A 47 1.96 12.11 -14.67
CA GLU A 47 1.52 13.49 -14.52
C GLU A 47 1.47 14.21 -15.86
N HIS A 48 2.48 14.03 -16.68
CA HIS A 48 2.55 14.68 -17.99
C HIS A 48 1.59 14.06 -19.00
N LEU A 49 1.33 12.74 -18.89
CA LEU A 49 0.30 12.09 -19.70
C LEU A 49 -1.09 12.70 -19.51
N GLN A 50 -1.41 13.16 -18.31
CA GLN A 50 -2.69 13.81 -18.03
C GLN A 50 -2.83 15.18 -18.70
N ILE A 51 -1.71 15.79 -19.10
CA ILE A 51 -1.68 17.11 -19.71
C ILE A 51 -1.73 17.01 -21.24
N LEU A 52 -1.31 15.87 -21.80
CA LEU A 52 -1.29 15.69 -23.26
C LEU A 52 -2.71 15.57 -23.81
N LYS A 53 -3.08 16.57 -24.57
CA LYS A 53 -4.33 16.59 -25.31
C LYS A 53 -4.07 16.24 -26.77
N ASN A 54 -5.05 15.60 -27.41
CA ASN A 54 -5.06 15.47 -28.86
C ASN A 54 -5.36 16.83 -29.53
N ASP A 55 -5.30 16.89 -30.85
CA ASP A 55 -5.55 18.12 -31.62
C ASP A 55 -6.96 18.70 -31.42
N LYS A 56 -7.89 17.93 -30.84
CA LYS A 56 -9.25 18.37 -30.47
C LYS A 56 -9.35 18.87 -29.03
N GLY A 57 -8.24 18.94 -28.31
CA GLY A 57 -8.22 19.36 -26.89
C GLY A 57 -8.72 18.31 -25.90
N GLU A 58 -8.97 17.07 -26.36
CA GLU A 58 -9.30 15.93 -25.52
C GLU A 58 -8.04 15.23 -25.03
N LEU A 59 -8.10 14.54 -23.89
CA LEU A 59 -6.97 13.68 -23.46
C LEU A 59 -6.71 12.62 -24.51
N GLY A 60 -5.50 12.57 -25.05
CA GLY A 60 -5.10 11.70 -26.17
C GLY A 60 -5.21 10.21 -25.90
N PHE A 61 -5.36 9.81 -24.62
CA PHE A 61 -5.71 8.45 -24.20
C PHE A 61 -6.27 8.43 -22.79
N ASP A 62 -7.00 7.38 -22.55
CA ASP A 62 -7.58 7.09 -21.25
C ASP A 62 -6.51 6.51 -20.31
N ILE A 63 -5.93 7.38 -19.48
CA ILE A 63 -4.92 6.99 -18.51
C ILE A 63 -5.44 5.92 -17.53
N CYS A 64 -6.74 5.89 -17.26
CA CYS A 64 -7.34 4.88 -16.37
C CYS A 64 -7.38 3.49 -17.00
N SER A 65 -7.26 3.38 -18.31
CA SER A 65 -7.20 2.10 -19.02
C SER A 65 -5.82 1.45 -19.00
N ILE A 66 -4.80 2.18 -18.55
CA ILE A 66 -3.41 1.72 -18.48
C ILE A 66 -3.18 1.09 -17.09
N PRO A 67 -2.92 -0.23 -16.98
CA PRO A 67 -2.78 -0.89 -15.68
C PRO A 67 -1.72 -0.26 -14.77
N GLU A 68 -0.55 0.07 -15.31
CA GLU A 68 0.55 0.67 -14.56
C GLU A 68 0.22 2.08 -14.07
N ALA A 69 -0.55 2.83 -14.85
CA ALA A 69 -1.04 4.14 -14.46
C ALA A 69 -2.10 4.05 -13.36
N LYS A 70 -2.95 3.01 -13.38
CA LYS A 70 -3.98 2.80 -12.36
C LYS A 70 -3.36 2.62 -10.98
N GLU A 71 -2.33 1.80 -10.84
CA GLU A 71 -1.58 1.63 -9.58
C GLU A 71 -1.03 2.96 -9.08
N TYR A 72 -0.37 3.70 -9.95
CA TYR A 72 0.21 4.98 -9.65
C TYR A 72 -0.83 6.02 -9.24
N LEU A 73 -1.92 6.13 -9.99
CA LEU A 73 -3.00 7.08 -9.72
C LEU A 73 -3.69 6.80 -8.39
N LEU A 74 -3.94 5.53 -8.07
CA LEU A 74 -4.53 5.15 -6.79
C LEU A 74 -3.63 5.54 -5.62
N TYR A 75 -2.34 5.23 -5.69
CA TYR A 75 -1.37 5.61 -4.67
C TYR A 75 -1.27 7.13 -4.52
N LYS A 76 -1.18 7.85 -5.64
CA LYS A 76 -1.11 9.30 -5.63
C LYS A 76 -2.36 9.94 -5.01
N LEU A 77 -3.53 9.45 -5.37
CA LEU A 77 -4.79 9.93 -4.81
C LEU A 77 -4.86 9.70 -3.30
N ILE A 78 -4.41 8.54 -2.82
CA ILE A 78 -4.31 8.25 -1.39
C ILE A 78 -3.41 9.28 -0.70
N LEU A 79 -2.23 9.56 -1.25
CA LEU A 79 -1.30 10.55 -0.69
C LEU A 79 -1.86 11.97 -0.68
N ILE A 80 -2.50 12.38 -1.79
CA ILE A 80 -3.09 13.72 -1.93
C ILE A 80 -4.25 13.89 -0.94
N TYR A 81 -5.10 12.89 -0.80
CA TYR A 81 -6.31 12.95 0.02
C TYR A 81 -6.07 12.61 1.49
N ALA A 82 -4.92 12.04 1.84
CA ALA A 82 -4.55 11.73 3.20
C ALA A 82 -4.03 12.97 3.95
N SER A 83 -4.84 14.01 4.13
CA SER A 83 -4.45 15.19 4.91
C SER A 83 -4.68 14.99 6.41
N ASP A 84 -3.89 15.72 7.23
CA ASP A 84 -3.90 15.57 8.69
C ASP A 84 -5.24 15.95 9.33
N ASN A 85 -6.07 16.74 8.63
CA ASN A 85 -7.34 17.25 9.14
C ASN A 85 -8.57 16.47 8.68
N ASN A 86 -8.42 15.25 8.17
CA ASN A 86 -9.52 14.49 7.56
C ASN A 86 -10.29 15.25 6.47
N THR A 87 -9.73 16.32 5.96
CA THR A 87 -10.23 17.10 4.83
C THR A 87 -9.45 16.70 3.59
N ILE A 88 -10.16 16.59 2.47
CA ILE A 88 -9.50 16.46 1.18
C ILE A 88 -8.82 17.79 0.89
N ASP A 89 -7.59 17.95 1.32
CA ASP A 89 -6.78 19.09 0.96
C ASP A 89 -5.87 18.70 -0.20
N PHE A 90 -6.32 19.03 -1.40
CA PHE A 90 -5.54 18.83 -2.62
C PHE A 90 -4.25 19.64 -2.65
N ASN A 91 -4.10 20.62 -1.74
CA ASN A 91 -3.10 21.65 -1.92
C ASN A 91 -1.78 21.31 -1.24
N LYS A 92 -1.78 20.68 -0.05
CA LYS A 92 -0.59 20.69 0.79
C LYS A 92 0.50 19.68 0.43
N LYS A 93 0.15 18.47 -0.03
CA LYS A 93 1.16 17.44 -0.37
C LYS A 93 1.49 17.33 -1.85
N ALA A 94 0.56 17.68 -2.72
CA ALA A 94 0.86 17.84 -4.13
C ALA A 94 1.71 19.09 -4.42
N PHE A 95 1.65 20.08 -3.55
CA PHE A 95 2.47 21.29 -3.61
C PHE A 95 3.97 21.01 -3.53
N ASP A 96 4.37 20.08 -2.66
CA ASP A 96 5.79 19.72 -2.47
C ASP A 96 6.40 19.02 -3.69
N TYR A 97 5.57 18.54 -4.63
CA TYR A 97 6.03 17.79 -5.80
C TYR A 97 5.87 18.53 -7.13
N TYR A 98 4.85 19.40 -7.30
CA TYR A 98 4.44 19.91 -8.63
C TYR A 98 4.08 21.39 -8.70
N GLY A 99 4.29 22.17 -7.66
CA GLY A 99 3.81 23.53 -7.57
C GLY A 99 2.26 23.62 -7.48
N GLU A 100 1.70 24.79 -7.66
CA GLU A 100 0.27 25.02 -7.50
C GLU A 100 -0.59 24.12 -8.38
N ILE A 101 -1.49 23.35 -7.76
CA ILE A 101 -2.51 22.62 -8.49
C ILE A 101 -3.56 23.62 -8.98
N THR A 102 -3.55 23.91 -10.27
CA THR A 102 -4.53 24.80 -10.87
C THR A 102 -5.96 24.24 -10.71
N LYS A 103 -6.97 25.12 -10.73
CA LYS A 103 -8.38 24.74 -10.66
C LYS A 103 -8.77 23.68 -11.69
N ASN A 104 -8.21 23.75 -12.89
CA ASN A 104 -8.45 22.78 -13.96
C ASN A 104 -7.82 21.40 -13.64
N LYS A 105 -6.61 21.37 -13.11
CA LYS A 105 -5.93 20.14 -12.72
C LYS A 105 -6.68 19.45 -11.57
N LYS A 106 -7.18 20.23 -10.61
CA LYS A 106 -8.02 19.73 -9.53
C LYS A 106 -9.29 19.04 -10.06
N LYS A 107 -9.98 19.66 -11.03
CA LYS A 107 -11.17 19.07 -11.67
C LYS A 107 -10.86 17.77 -12.41
N GLN A 108 -9.74 17.71 -13.13
CA GLN A 108 -9.29 16.48 -13.81
C GLN A 108 -9.02 15.35 -12.83
N HIS A 109 -8.31 15.62 -11.74
CA HIS A 109 -8.05 14.62 -10.68
C HIS A 109 -9.36 14.11 -10.06
N GLN A 110 -10.33 14.98 -9.81
CA GLN A 110 -11.64 14.58 -9.30
C GLN A 110 -12.38 13.61 -10.26
N GLN A 111 -12.30 13.87 -11.57
CA GLN A 111 -12.91 12.99 -12.56
C GLN A 111 -12.24 11.62 -12.63
N ILE A 112 -10.91 11.58 -12.66
CA ILE A 112 -10.13 10.33 -12.63
C ILE A 112 -10.46 9.53 -11.37
N PHE A 113 -10.52 10.21 -10.24
CA PHE A 113 -10.81 9.60 -8.96
C PHE A 113 -12.21 8.99 -8.91
N ALA A 114 -13.22 9.74 -9.34
CA ALA A 114 -14.59 9.23 -9.42
C ALA A 114 -14.70 7.97 -10.28
N ARG A 115 -13.97 7.93 -11.39
CA ARG A 115 -13.91 6.77 -12.27
C ARG A 115 -13.23 5.56 -11.60
N LEU A 116 -12.09 5.76 -10.95
CA LEU A 116 -11.41 4.69 -10.23
C LEU A 116 -12.27 4.12 -9.10
N LEU A 117 -13.03 4.96 -8.40
CA LEU A 117 -13.96 4.50 -7.37
C LEU A 117 -15.16 3.75 -7.94
N ALA A 118 -15.66 4.14 -9.12
CA ALA A 118 -16.69 3.39 -9.81
C ALA A 118 -16.17 2.00 -10.24
N ASP A 119 -14.95 1.92 -10.78
CA ASP A 119 -14.30 0.66 -11.11
C ASP A 119 -14.21 -0.25 -9.87
N TRP A 120 -13.78 0.27 -8.71
CA TRP A 120 -13.72 -0.50 -7.48
C TRP A 120 -15.10 -1.01 -7.03
N THR A 121 -16.13 -0.18 -7.16
CA THR A 121 -17.50 -0.59 -6.84
C THR A 121 -17.96 -1.76 -7.71
N ASN A 122 -17.64 -1.72 -9.00
CA ASN A 122 -17.94 -2.81 -9.93
C ASN A 122 -17.14 -4.07 -9.60
N GLU A 123 -15.85 -3.96 -9.30
CA GLU A 123 -15.04 -5.10 -8.86
C GLU A 123 -15.62 -5.77 -7.60
N LEU A 124 -16.04 -4.97 -6.61
CA LEU A 124 -16.66 -5.52 -5.40
C LEU A 124 -17.99 -6.21 -5.68
N LYS A 125 -18.80 -5.69 -6.62
CA LYS A 125 -20.13 -6.24 -6.94
C LYS A 125 -20.02 -7.51 -7.79
N ASP A 126 -19.27 -7.45 -8.87
CA ASP A 126 -19.29 -8.43 -9.94
C ASP A 126 -18.05 -9.35 -9.92
N GLY A 127 -16.97 -8.90 -9.28
CA GLY A 127 -15.71 -9.63 -9.22
C GLY A 127 -15.77 -10.90 -8.39
N LYS A 128 -15.19 -11.97 -8.93
CA LYS A 128 -15.04 -13.27 -8.30
C LYS A 128 -13.56 -13.66 -8.30
N GLY A 129 -13.12 -14.36 -7.28
CA GLY A 129 -11.74 -14.86 -7.24
C GLY A 129 -11.12 -14.78 -5.86
N GLN A 130 -9.97 -15.46 -5.73
CA GLN A 130 -9.28 -15.65 -4.45
C GLN A 130 -8.90 -14.32 -3.75
N TYR A 131 -8.55 -13.29 -4.50
CA TYR A 131 -8.17 -11.99 -3.93
C TYR A 131 -9.35 -11.28 -3.28
N LEU A 132 -10.51 -11.25 -3.95
CA LEU A 132 -11.72 -10.65 -3.41
C LEU A 132 -12.33 -11.45 -2.26
N MET A 133 -12.15 -12.77 -2.24
CA MET A 133 -12.55 -13.58 -1.08
C MET A 133 -11.88 -13.13 0.22
N VAL A 134 -10.65 -12.60 0.13
CA VAL A 134 -9.90 -12.09 1.28
C VAL A 134 -10.15 -10.60 1.51
N ILE A 135 -10.07 -9.79 0.46
CA ILE A 135 -10.09 -8.32 0.59
C ILE A 135 -11.50 -7.78 0.85
N ARG A 136 -12.54 -8.39 0.29
CA ARG A 136 -13.93 -7.96 0.50
C ARG A 136 -14.35 -8.00 1.97
N PRO A 137 -14.14 -9.09 2.74
CA PRO A 137 -14.45 -9.10 4.17
C PRO A 137 -13.69 -8.03 4.97
N LEU A 138 -12.43 -7.78 4.64
CA LEU A 138 -11.64 -6.72 5.28
C LEU A 138 -12.25 -5.33 5.00
N TYR A 139 -12.64 -5.09 3.77
CA TYR A 139 -13.32 -3.85 3.34
C TYR A 139 -14.67 -3.68 4.03
N GLU A 140 -15.52 -4.71 4.01
CA GLU A 140 -16.87 -4.67 4.60
C GLU A 140 -16.83 -4.43 6.11
N ASN A 141 -15.86 -5.03 6.81
CA ASN A 141 -15.64 -4.77 8.23
C ASN A 141 -15.29 -3.31 8.49
N LYS A 142 -14.37 -2.74 7.71
CA LYS A 142 -14.01 -1.31 7.82
C LYS A 142 -15.17 -0.38 7.45
N LEU A 143 -15.93 -0.71 6.44
CA LEU A 143 -17.13 0.03 6.07
C LEU A 143 -18.17 0.02 7.21
N LYS A 144 -18.37 -1.15 7.83
CA LYS A 144 -19.28 -1.27 9.00
C LYS A 144 -18.81 -0.41 10.17
N GLU A 145 -17.51 -0.42 10.49
CA GLU A 145 -16.92 0.45 11.52
C GLU A 145 -17.21 1.93 11.18
N LEU A 146 -16.96 2.35 9.95
CA LEU A 146 -17.21 3.71 9.49
C LEU A 146 -18.69 4.11 9.57
N CYS A 147 -19.60 3.22 9.17
CA CYS A 147 -21.04 3.42 9.28
C CYS A 147 -21.48 3.56 10.74
N ASN A 148 -20.93 2.77 11.64
CA ASN A 148 -21.23 2.86 13.08
C ASN A 148 -20.82 4.23 13.65
N LEU A 149 -19.63 4.76 13.29
CA LEU A 149 -19.20 6.09 13.71
C LEU A 149 -20.18 7.19 13.28
N LYS A 150 -20.70 7.10 12.04
CA LYS A 150 -21.72 8.04 11.54
C LYS A 150 -23.04 7.89 12.30
N THR A 151 -23.49 6.66 12.50
CA THR A 151 -24.75 6.38 13.21
C THR A 151 -24.70 6.87 14.66
N GLN A 152 -23.58 6.69 15.33
CA GLN A 152 -23.33 7.17 16.69
C GLN A 152 -23.04 8.67 16.77
N LYS A 153 -23.07 9.40 15.63
CA LYS A 153 -22.76 10.83 15.53
C LYS A 153 -21.34 11.21 16.00
N VAL A 154 -20.42 10.26 16.00
CA VAL A 154 -19.00 10.51 16.29
C VAL A 154 -18.34 11.32 15.15
N ILE A 155 -18.84 11.11 13.93
CA ILE A 155 -18.44 11.85 12.73
C ILE A 155 -19.66 12.40 12.00
N ASP A 156 -19.50 13.55 11.36
CA ASP A 156 -20.55 14.14 10.51
C ASP A 156 -20.60 13.48 9.11
N SER A 157 -21.60 13.87 8.33
CA SER A 157 -21.79 13.32 6.98
C SER A 157 -20.68 13.68 6.02
N ARG A 158 -20.03 14.85 6.18
CA ARG A 158 -18.90 15.25 5.35
C ARG A 158 -17.68 14.39 5.65
N THR A 159 -17.34 14.25 6.92
CA THR A 159 -16.22 13.40 7.38
C THR A 159 -16.46 11.95 6.97
N PHE A 160 -17.69 11.44 7.09
CA PHE A 160 -18.03 10.11 6.60
C PHE A 160 -17.71 9.96 5.12
N THR A 161 -18.21 10.88 4.28
CA THR A 161 -17.97 10.83 2.82
C THR A 161 -16.49 10.84 2.48
N LEU A 162 -15.69 11.69 3.14
CA LEU A 162 -14.26 11.78 2.90
C LEU A 162 -13.54 10.48 3.29
N ARG A 163 -13.87 9.93 4.44
CA ARG A 163 -13.27 8.67 4.92
C ARG A 163 -13.69 7.48 4.06
N ASP A 164 -14.94 7.42 3.59
CA ASP A 164 -15.41 6.39 2.66
C ASP A 164 -14.66 6.43 1.34
N ILE A 165 -14.48 7.61 0.78
CA ILE A 165 -13.69 7.82 -0.45
C ILE A 165 -12.25 7.31 -0.26
N TYR A 166 -11.60 7.73 0.81
CA TYR A 166 -10.25 7.35 1.13
C TYR A 166 -10.10 5.84 1.35
N MET A 167 -11.01 5.25 2.11
CA MET A 167 -11.06 3.83 2.36
C MET A 167 -11.20 3.02 1.06
N ARG A 168 -12.14 3.42 0.19
CA ARG A 168 -12.32 2.75 -1.12
C ARG A 168 -11.07 2.83 -1.98
N ALA A 169 -10.45 3.98 -2.06
CA ALA A 169 -9.19 4.15 -2.81
C ALA A 169 -8.08 3.25 -2.27
N THR A 170 -7.93 3.18 -0.95
CA THR A 170 -6.90 2.35 -0.31
C THR A 170 -7.15 0.86 -0.57
N PHE A 171 -8.38 0.38 -0.37
CA PHE A 171 -8.69 -1.04 -0.61
C PHE A 171 -8.53 -1.43 -2.08
N TYR A 172 -8.88 -0.53 -3.01
CA TYR A 172 -8.65 -0.78 -4.42
C TYR A 172 -7.15 -0.85 -4.76
N HIS A 173 -6.34 0.04 -4.18
CA HIS A 173 -4.89 0.00 -4.36
C HIS A 173 -4.29 -1.29 -3.77
N VAL A 174 -4.71 -1.67 -2.57
CA VAL A 174 -4.28 -2.95 -1.96
C VAL A 174 -4.68 -4.14 -2.81
N TYR A 175 -5.92 -4.19 -3.29
CA TYR A 175 -6.37 -5.24 -4.21
C TYR A 175 -5.47 -5.33 -5.44
N TYR A 176 -5.11 -4.19 -6.01
CA TYR A 176 -4.24 -4.13 -7.17
C TYR A 176 -2.82 -4.64 -6.87
N LEU A 177 -2.22 -4.21 -5.77
CA LEU A 177 -0.87 -4.64 -5.35
C LEU A 177 -0.83 -6.14 -5.05
N VAL A 178 -1.79 -6.63 -4.28
CA VAL A 178 -1.89 -8.05 -3.90
C VAL A 178 -2.07 -8.93 -5.14
N ARG A 179 -3.03 -8.58 -6.00
CA ARG A 179 -3.28 -9.30 -7.24
C ARG A 179 -2.05 -9.33 -8.13
N LYS A 180 -1.45 -8.17 -8.38
CA LYS A 180 -0.25 -8.06 -9.21
C LYS A 180 0.88 -8.93 -8.70
N TYR A 181 1.15 -8.89 -7.39
CA TYR A 181 2.22 -9.67 -6.78
C TYR A 181 2.03 -11.18 -7.01
N PHE A 182 0.89 -11.72 -6.60
CA PHE A 182 0.65 -13.16 -6.67
C PHE A 182 0.43 -13.68 -8.09
N ASP A 183 -0.12 -12.85 -9.00
CA ASP A 183 -0.24 -13.19 -10.42
C ASP A 183 1.13 -13.22 -11.12
N GLU A 184 2.03 -12.26 -10.81
CA GLU A 184 3.38 -12.21 -11.37
C GLU A 184 4.26 -13.35 -10.84
N MET A 185 4.20 -13.64 -9.55
CA MET A 185 4.94 -14.73 -8.91
C MET A 185 4.34 -16.11 -9.18
N LYS A 186 3.09 -16.18 -9.64
CA LYS A 186 2.33 -17.44 -9.89
C LYS A 186 2.25 -18.35 -8.67
N VAL A 187 2.17 -17.77 -7.48
CA VAL A 187 2.05 -18.47 -6.19
C VAL A 187 0.80 -18.02 -5.43
N LYS A 188 0.37 -18.82 -4.46
CA LYS A 188 -0.72 -18.46 -3.54
C LYS A 188 -0.21 -17.86 -2.24
N ALA A 189 1.03 -18.11 -1.92
CA ALA A 189 1.77 -17.56 -0.80
C ALA A 189 3.26 -17.62 -1.09
N GLU A 190 4.02 -16.67 -0.57
CA GLU A 190 5.46 -16.85 -0.39
C GLU A 190 5.70 -17.77 0.79
N SER A 191 6.72 -18.60 0.71
CA SER A 191 7.05 -19.53 1.77
C SER A 191 8.55 -19.75 1.91
N CYS A 192 8.96 -20.08 3.15
CA CYS A 192 10.31 -20.50 3.45
C CYS A 192 10.31 -21.46 4.65
N VAL A 193 11.36 -22.27 4.76
CA VAL A 193 11.57 -23.15 5.92
C VAL A 193 12.52 -22.48 6.87
N ILE A 194 12.07 -22.22 8.11
CA ILE A 194 12.85 -21.57 9.18
C ILE A 194 12.74 -22.43 10.42
N CYS A 195 13.84 -22.82 11.04
CA CYS A 195 13.89 -23.71 12.21
C CYS A 195 13.09 -25.03 12.00
N GLY A 196 13.05 -25.56 10.77
CA GLY A 196 12.29 -26.78 10.44
C GLY A 196 10.78 -26.58 10.31
N ILE A 197 10.29 -25.32 10.38
CA ILE A 197 8.88 -24.97 10.24
C ILE A 197 8.67 -24.25 8.92
N ASN A 198 7.62 -24.62 8.18
CA ASN A 198 7.20 -23.89 6.98
C ASN A 198 6.49 -22.59 7.41
N PHE A 199 7.00 -21.45 6.97
CA PHE A 199 6.39 -20.13 7.14
C PHE A 199 5.73 -19.70 5.84
N TYR A 200 4.57 -19.04 5.94
CA TYR A 200 3.78 -18.58 4.82
C TYR A 200 3.34 -17.12 5.01
N ALA A 201 3.57 -16.32 3.98
CA ALA A 201 2.99 -14.99 3.81
C ALA A 201 2.05 -15.03 2.60
N ASP A 202 0.76 -15.11 2.85
CA ASP A 202 -0.28 -15.30 1.83
C ASP A 202 -1.03 -14.01 1.48
N ILE A 203 -2.08 -14.14 0.69
CA ILE A 203 -2.96 -13.03 0.29
C ILE A 203 -3.51 -12.29 1.51
N TYR A 204 -3.90 -13.03 2.57
CA TYR A 204 -4.43 -12.43 3.79
C TYR A 204 -3.35 -11.60 4.50
N SER A 205 -2.17 -12.16 4.71
CA SER A 205 -1.03 -11.49 5.33
C SER A 205 -0.75 -10.15 4.65
N TYR A 206 -0.63 -10.20 3.32
CA TYR A 206 -0.33 -9.02 2.53
C TYR A 206 -1.43 -7.96 2.60
N ALA A 207 -2.68 -8.36 2.34
CA ALA A 207 -3.82 -7.45 2.38
C ALA A 207 -4.04 -6.85 3.77
N HIS A 208 -3.94 -7.66 4.84
CA HIS A 208 -4.14 -7.23 6.21
C HIS A 208 -3.08 -6.21 6.65
N ILE A 209 -1.81 -6.49 6.43
CA ILE A 209 -0.72 -5.58 6.77
C ILE A 209 -0.89 -4.24 6.03
N LEU A 210 -1.18 -4.26 4.73
CA LEU A 210 -1.38 -3.03 3.98
C LEU A 210 -2.60 -2.24 4.45
N THR A 211 -3.75 -2.87 4.59
CA THR A 211 -4.99 -2.14 4.88
C THR A 211 -5.07 -1.64 6.31
N ARG A 212 -4.41 -2.33 7.25
CA ARG A 212 -4.53 -2.01 8.66
C ARG A 212 -3.36 -1.19 9.20
N HIS A 213 -2.15 -1.40 8.69
CA HIS A 213 -0.94 -0.91 9.33
C HIS A 213 -0.04 -0.07 8.41
N TYR A 214 -0.17 -0.22 7.10
CA TYR A 214 0.70 0.48 6.16
C TYR A 214 0.20 1.88 5.79
N TYR A 215 -1.12 2.03 5.61
CA TYR A 215 -1.71 3.33 5.28
C TYR A 215 -2.08 4.09 6.56
N PRO A 216 -1.28 5.07 6.99
CA PRO A 216 -1.37 5.65 8.33
C PRO A 216 -2.67 6.38 8.59
N LYS A 217 -3.35 6.82 7.55
CA LYS A 217 -4.49 7.72 7.67
C LYS A 217 -5.84 7.06 7.44
N MET A 218 -5.88 5.74 7.37
CA MET A 218 -7.12 4.99 7.49
C MET A 218 -7.65 4.94 8.92
N ASN A 219 -7.09 5.75 9.81
CA ASN A 219 -7.61 5.85 11.16
C ASN A 219 -9.03 6.42 11.14
N LEU A 220 -9.97 5.53 11.33
CA LEU A 220 -11.38 5.85 11.47
C LEU A 220 -11.73 6.39 12.87
N GLY A 221 -10.73 6.69 13.71
CA GLY A 221 -10.91 7.05 15.10
C GLY A 221 -11.18 5.86 16.02
N ILE A 222 -11.04 4.63 15.51
CA ILE A 222 -11.17 3.39 16.27
C ILE A 222 -9.83 2.66 16.19
N GLY A 223 -9.11 2.59 17.30
CA GLY A 223 -7.91 1.82 17.59
C GLY A 223 -7.25 1.07 16.42
N GLY A 224 -6.56 1.76 15.57
CA GLY A 224 -5.73 1.21 14.53
C GLY A 224 -4.42 1.98 14.50
N SER A 225 -3.31 1.28 14.38
CA SER A 225 -2.02 1.91 14.23
C SER A 225 -2.05 2.95 13.12
N LEU A 226 -1.59 4.16 13.44
CA LEU A 226 -1.53 5.31 12.55
C LEU A 226 -0.38 5.24 11.54
N ASN A 227 0.42 4.18 11.60
CA ASN A 227 1.72 4.16 10.98
C ASN A 227 1.68 3.73 9.53
N GLY A 228 2.04 4.65 8.71
CA GLY A 228 2.11 4.54 7.29
C GLY A 228 3.24 3.69 6.79
N ASP A 229 4.38 4.10 6.90
CA ASP A 229 5.50 3.38 6.34
C ASP A 229 6.10 2.45 7.39
N ILE A 230 6.26 1.19 7.02
CA ILE A 230 7.06 0.25 7.78
C ILE A 230 8.43 0.21 7.10
N PRO A 231 9.47 0.89 7.63
CA PRO A 231 10.71 1.17 6.91
C PRO A 231 11.46 -0.07 6.41
N VAL A 232 11.25 -1.20 7.08
CA VAL A 232 11.92 -2.47 6.74
C VAL A 232 11.16 -3.32 5.73
N LEU A 233 9.96 -2.90 5.30
CA LEU A 233 9.16 -3.62 4.32
C LEU A 233 9.13 -2.89 2.98
N ASP A 234 9.44 -3.62 1.92
CA ASP A 234 9.13 -3.20 0.57
C ASP A 234 7.66 -3.52 0.27
N VAL A 235 6.83 -2.49 0.16
CA VAL A 235 5.38 -2.60 -0.09
C VAL A 235 5.04 -3.48 -1.27
N ARG A 236 5.81 -3.39 -2.34
CA ARG A 236 5.54 -4.15 -3.57
C ARG A 236 5.97 -5.60 -3.48
N ASN A 237 6.84 -5.89 -2.53
CA ASN A 237 7.44 -7.20 -2.32
C ASN A 237 7.24 -7.65 -0.87
N MET A 238 6.16 -7.20 -0.24
CA MET A 238 5.93 -7.37 1.19
C MET A 238 5.93 -8.82 1.66
N PRO A 239 5.28 -9.80 0.98
CA PRO A 239 5.31 -11.19 1.43
C PRO A 239 6.73 -11.73 1.57
N PHE A 240 7.59 -11.43 0.62
CA PHE A 240 9.01 -11.80 0.69
C PHE A 240 9.75 -11.03 1.79
N SER A 241 9.53 -9.70 1.88
CA SER A 241 10.22 -8.85 2.86
C SER A 241 9.92 -9.26 4.30
N VAL A 242 8.66 -9.60 4.61
CA VAL A 242 8.28 -10.02 5.96
C VAL A 242 8.87 -11.38 6.33
N LEU A 243 8.95 -12.33 5.38
CA LEU A 243 9.63 -13.60 5.61
C LEU A 243 11.13 -13.40 5.86
N LYS A 244 11.76 -12.46 5.18
CA LYS A 244 13.17 -12.08 5.47
C LYS A 244 13.37 -11.54 6.87
N LEU A 245 12.42 -10.80 7.44
CA LEU A 245 12.47 -10.39 8.85
C LEU A 245 12.43 -11.60 9.78
N VAL A 246 11.58 -12.59 9.51
CA VAL A 246 11.51 -13.83 10.29
C VAL A 246 12.82 -14.60 10.21
N GLU A 247 13.42 -14.73 9.02
CA GLU A 247 14.74 -15.37 8.84
C GLU A 247 15.83 -14.66 9.66
N ARG A 248 15.83 -13.32 9.66
CA ARG A 248 16.80 -12.53 10.43
C ARG A 248 16.64 -12.74 11.93
N TYR A 249 15.40 -12.80 12.42
CA TYR A 249 15.10 -13.13 13.81
C TYR A 249 15.61 -14.52 14.19
N ALA A 250 15.32 -15.52 13.35
CA ALA A 250 15.66 -16.91 13.60
C ALA A 250 17.16 -17.19 13.67
N LYS A 251 18.00 -16.34 13.06
CA LYS A 251 19.47 -16.42 13.20
C LYS A 251 19.97 -16.13 14.62
N LYS A 252 19.16 -15.48 15.45
CA LYS A 252 19.51 -15.07 16.81
C LYS A 252 18.71 -15.83 17.88
N LYS A 253 17.50 -16.26 17.54
CA LYS A 253 16.63 -17.00 18.46
C LYS A 253 15.79 -18.02 17.71
N THR A 254 15.77 -19.25 18.22
CA THR A 254 14.94 -20.32 17.67
C THR A 254 13.46 -19.97 17.75
N ILE A 255 12.74 -20.18 16.66
CA ILE A 255 11.29 -20.06 16.58
C ILE A 255 10.68 -21.46 16.66
N THR A 256 9.65 -21.62 17.48
CA THR A 256 8.91 -22.88 17.66
C THR A 256 7.47 -22.74 17.18
N THR A 257 6.75 -23.85 17.06
CA THR A 257 5.32 -23.84 16.69
C THR A 257 4.41 -23.15 17.70
N SER A 258 4.89 -22.92 18.94
CA SER A 258 4.19 -22.18 19.99
C SER A 258 4.54 -20.67 20.00
N THR A 259 5.42 -20.21 19.13
CA THR A 259 5.75 -18.79 19.03
C THR A 259 4.60 -18.03 18.40
N GLU A 260 3.99 -17.11 19.16
CA GLU A 260 2.84 -16.32 18.69
C GLU A 260 3.24 -14.98 18.09
N TYR A 261 4.38 -14.43 18.49
CA TYR A 261 4.86 -13.13 18.00
C TYR A 261 6.39 -13.01 18.07
N LEU A 262 6.90 -12.13 17.22
CA LEU A 262 8.31 -11.70 17.19
C LEU A 262 8.36 -10.20 17.42
N LEU A 263 9.36 -9.72 18.17
CA LEU A 263 9.52 -8.33 18.54
C LEU A 263 10.73 -7.73 17.83
N PHE A 264 10.55 -6.54 17.28
CA PHE A 264 11.57 -5.81 16.54
C PHE A 264 11.66 -4.36 17.02
N ILE A 265 12.85 -3.77 16.90
CA ILE A 265 13.05 -2.32 16.94
C ILE A 265 13.61 -1.90 15.58
N VAL A 266 12.95 -0.96 14.94
CA VAL A 266 13.33 -0.44 13.63
C VAL A 266 13.51 1.07 13.75
N ASP A 267 14.73 1.56 13.52
CA ASP A 267 15.08 2.97 13.70
C ASP A 267 14.63 3.54 15.06
N GLY A 268 14.74 2.73 16.13
CA GLY A 268 14.35 3.08 17.51
C GLY A 268 12.87 2.85 17.84
N GLU A 269 12.03 2.56 16.87
CA GLU A 269 10.59 2.32 17.06
C GLU A 269 10.27 0.83 17.21
N LYS A 270 9.29 0.51 18.06
CA LYS A 270 8.93 -0.87 18.44
C LYS A 270 7.88 -1.45 17.51
N TYR A 271 8.13 -2.65 16.98
CA TYR A 271 7.25 -3.38 16.07
C TYR A 271 7.00 -4.80 16.57
N ILE A 272 5.79 -5.30 16.30
CA ILE A 272 5.40 -6.68 16.56
C ILE A 272 4.95 -7.37 15.29
N LEU A 273 5.45 -8.58 15.07
CA LEU A 273 5.04 -9.48 14.00
C LEU A 273 4.28 -10.64 14.63
N TRP A 274 3.00 -10.79 14.29
CA TRP A 274 2.15 -11.86 14.79
C TRP A 274 2.19 -13.08 13.88
N LEU A 275 2.25 -14.23 14.49
CA LEU A 275 2.33 -15.54 13.88
C LEU A 275 1.16 -16.41 14.35
N LYS A 276 0.74 -17.35 13.50
CA LYS A 276 -0.24 -18.37 13.87
C LYS A 276 0.16 -19.71 13.27
N TYR A 277 0.44 -20.69 14.12
CA TYR A 277 0.65 -22.06 13.66
C TYR A 277 -0.68 -22.79 13.50
N GLY A 278 -0.84 -23.51 12.39
CA GLY A 278 -2.03 -24.31 12.13
C GLY A 278 -2.26 -24.59 10.65
N LYS A 279 -3.49 -25.00 10.33
CA LYS A 279 -3.93 -25.22 8.95
C LYS A 279 -4.28 -23.89 8.30
N ILE A 280 -3.71 -23.63 7.12
CA ILE A 280 -3.90 -22.40 6.35
C ILE A 280 -4.93 -22.69 5.27
N ALA A 281 -6.16 -22.22 5.47
CA ALA A 281 -7.30 -22.54 4.60
C ALA A 281 -7.10 -22.11 3.14
N LEU A 282 -6.51 -20.93 2.93
CA LEU A 282 -6.23 -20.40 1.58
C LEU A 282 -5.24 -21.26 0.78
N LEU A 283 -4.44 -22.08 1.46
CA LEU A 283 -3.45 -22.99 0.86
C LEU A 283 -3.91 -24.44 0.81
N GLY A 284 -5.21 -24.69 0.93
CA GLY A 284 -5.75 -26.05 0.92
C GLY A 284 -5.48 -26.83 2.22
N ASN A 285 -5.49 -26.13 3.35
CA ASN A 285 -5.25 -26.65 4.69
C ASN A 285 -3.82 -27.20 4.93
N VAL A 286 -2.83 -26.66 4.23
CA VAL A 286 -1.42 -26.93 4.54
C VAL A 286 -1.12 -26.48 5.97
N THR A 287 -0.39 -27.30 6.71
CA THR A 287 0.02 -26.95 8.08
C THR A 287 1.33 -26.18 8.07
N GLY A 288 1.39 -25.07 8.80
CA GLY A 288 2.57 -24.24 8.93
C GLY A 288 2.34 -23.00 9.79
N MET A 289 3.31 -22.12 9.80
CA MET A 289 3.29 -20.83 10.49
C MET A 289 2.85 -19.75 9.53
N GLU A 290 1.67 -19.20 9.75
CA GLU A 290 1.11 -18.08 8.96
C GLU A 290 1.55 -16.74 9.55
N ILE A 291 2.05 -15.84 8.70
CA ILE A 291 2.24 -14.42 9.05
C ILE A 291 0.87 -13.76 9.13
N ARG A 292 0.50 -13.23 10.29
CA ARG A 292 -0.83 -12.63 10.49
C ARG A 292 -0.83 -11.12 10.37
N SER A 293 0.16 -10.46 10.98
CA SER A 293 0.22 -9.00 11.03
C SER A 293 1.64 -8.55 11.36
N PHE A 294 1.98 -7.33 10.93
CA PHE A 294 3.20 -6.64 11.32
C PHE A 294 2.92 -5.15 11.45
N TYR A 295 3.16 -4.56 12.64
CA TYR A 295 2.81 -3.18 12.91
C TYR A 295 3.64 -2.56 14.03
N HIS A 296 3.65 -1.24 14.06
CA HIS A 296 4.24 -0.43 15.12
C HIS A 296 3.39 -0.52 16.40
N CYS A 297 4.05 -0.69 17.53
CA CYS A 297 3.41 -0.81 18.84
C CYS A 297 3.18 0.57 19.44
N GLU A 298 1.94 0.98 19.54
CA GLU A 298 1.51 2.21 20.22
C GLU A 298 0.73 1.89 21.50
N GLU A 299 0.03 0.75 21.51
CA GLU A 299 -0.80 0.36 22.64
C GLU A 299 0.05 -0.16 23.80
N HIS A 300 -0.36 0.20 25.02
CA HIS A 300 0.33 -0.20 26.25
C HIS A 300 0.53 -1.72 26.36
N GLN A 301 -0.49 -2.51 25.99
CA GLN A 301 -0.43 -3.97 26.03
C GLN A 301 0.67 -4.56 25.13
N ASP A 302 0.91 -3.95 23.96
CA ASP A 302 1.97 -4.39 23.06
C ASP A 302 3.34 -3.91 23.52
N LEU A 303 3.43 -2.70 24.08
CA LEU A 303 4.66 -2.18 24.67
C LEU A 303 5.12 -2.97 25.90
N GLU A 304 4.19 -3.52 26.69
CA GLU A 304 4.50 -4.40 27.81
C GLU A 304 5.26 -5.67 27.40
N LYS A 305 5.04 -6.16 26.16
CA LYS A 305 5.75 -7.35 25.64
C LYS A 305 7.26 -7.13 25.46
N PHE A 306 7.72 -5.88 25.49
CA PHE A 306 9.14 -5.52 25.39
C PHE A 306 9.83 -5.39 26.75
N LYS A 307 9.07 -5.26 27.83
CA LYS A 307 9.64 -5.05 29.17
C LYS A 307 10.46 -6.26 29.64
N GLY A 308 11.63 -5.97 30.18
CA GLY A 308 12.51 -6.99 30.74
C GLY A 308 13.17 -7.91 29.72
N LYS A 309 13.03 -7.63 28.44
CA LYS A 309 13.62 -8.39 27.34
C LYS A 309 14.92 -7.77 26.86
N THR A 310 15.76 -8.60 26.25
CA THR A 310 17.06 -8.19 25.73
C THR A 310 16.95 -7.78 24.29
N GLU A 311 17.48 -6.60 23.97
CA GLU A 311 17.64 -6.14 22.59
C GLU A 311 18.95 -6.69 22.00
N ILE A 312 18.89 -7.21 20.78
CA ILE A 312 20.03 -7.72 20.01
C ILE A 312 20.05 -7.01 18.67
N GLU A 313 21.08 -6.20 18.45
CA GLU A 313 21.29 -5.52 17.18
C GLU A 313 21.56 -6.53 16.04
N ILE A 314 20.88 -6.34 14.93
CA ILE A 314 21.08 -7.06 13.67
C ILE A 314 21.88 -6.20 12.70
N ASP A 315 21.49 -4.93 12.55
CA ASP A 315 22.19 -3.89 11.80
C ASP A 315 21.81 -2.51 12.34
N LYS A 316 22.37 -1.44 11.77
CA LYS A 316 22.16 -0.06 12.22
C LYS A 316 20.69 0.41 12.26
N HIS A 317 19.78 -0.28 11.59
CA HIS A 317 18.37 0.07 11.50
C HIS A 317 17.42 -0.95 12.12
N LEU A 318 17.93 -2.13 12.48
CA LEU A 318 17.09 -3.24 12.95
C LEU A 318 17.73 -3.96 14.12
N SER A 319 16.98 -4.04 15.21
CA SER A 319 17.22 -4.93 16.33
C SER A 319 16.06 -5.91 16.50
N ILE A 320 16.35 -7.07 17.09
CA ILE A 320 15.32 -7.99 17.62
C ILE A 320 15.29 -7.92 19.12
N VAL A 321 14.14 -8.27 19.70
CA VAL A 321 13.94 -8.30 21.15
C VAL A 321 13.54 -9.71 21.60
N ILE A 322 14.29 -10.30 22.51
CA ILE A 322 14.16 -11.70 22.92
C ILE A 322 13.91 -11.84 24.43
#